data_b8284cd8d22a3f1686874b805cbf3334
#
_entry.id   b8284cd8d22a3f1686874b805cbf3334
#
_cell.length_a   1.000
_cell.length_b   1.000
_cell.length_c   1.000
_cell.angle_alpha   90.00
_cell.angle_beta   90.00
_cell.angle_gamma   90.00
#
_symmetry.space_group_name_H-M   'P 1'
#
loop_
_entity.id
_entity.type
_entity.pdbx_description
1 polymer ?
#
loop_
_entity_poly.entity_id
_entity_poly.type
_entity_poly.pdbx_seq_one_letter_code
_entity_poly.pdbx_strand_id
1 'polypeptide(L)'
;MTHFTPYSALAGGLLIGLSAALLLWLNGRIAGISGIARQLIWGERRDAPWRAAFLLGLIAGAAACYALARTLGHADLAPQARTGFPPALLIFAGLATGYGTALAHGCTSGHGVCGLARFSRRSALATAVFLLTAIVTTFFVRHVLGLQ
;
A
#
# COMPACT_ATOMS: atom_id res chain seq x y z
N MET A 1 -17.77 -13.71 10.23
CA MET A 1 -17.61 -12.55 11.13
C MET A 1 -16.15 -12.21 11.14
N THR A 2 -15.78 -10.99 10.75
CA THR A 2 -14.38 -10.53 10.78
C THR A 2 -14.00 -10.34 12.24
N HIS A 3 -13.07 -11.15 12.73
CA HIS A 3 -12.50 -10.97 14.06
C HIS A 3 -11.75 -9.61 14.06
N PHE A 4 -12.24 -8.69 14.86
CA PHE A 4 -11.57 -7.41 15.06
C PHE A 4 -10.31 -7.65 15.91
N THR A 5 -9.14 -7.48 15.33
CA THR A 5 -7.83 -7.70 15.98
C THR A 5 -7.06 -6.39 16.13
N PRO A 6 -7.39 -5.57 17.16
CA PRO A 6 -6.80 -4.25 17.33
C PRO A 6 -5.28 -4.31 17.61
N TYR A 7 -4.83 -5.32 18.31
CA TYR A 7 -3.41 -5.46 18.66
C TYR A 7 -2.51 -5.70 17.44
N SER A 8 -2.94 -6.55 16.51
CA SER A 8 -2.19 -6.81 15.27
C SER A 8 -2.17 -5.60 14.35
N ALA A 9 -3.29 -4.87 14.28
CA ALA A 9 -3.37 -3.62 13.50
C ALA A 9 -2.45 -2.54 14.07
N LEU A 10 -2.41 -2.40 15.41
CA LEU A 10 -1.53 -1.45 16.09
C LEU A 10 -0.05 -1.80 15.88
N ALA A 11 0.31 -3.07 16.05
CA ALA A 11 1.67 -3.56 15.82
C ALA A 11 2.12 -3.33 14.36
N GLY A 12 1.26 -3.66 13.39
CA GLY A 12 1.52 -3.42 11.97
C GLY A 12 1.69 -1.93 11.66
N GLY A 13 0.82 -1.08 12.21
CA GLY A 13 0.92 0.38 12.08
C GLY A 13 2.20 0.95 12.65
N LEU A 14 2.63 0.49 13.82
CA LEU A 14 3.90 0.89 14.43
C LEU A 14 5.10 0.49 13.58
N LEU A 15 5.13 -0.73 13.04
CA LEU A 15 6.20 -1.20 12.16
C LEU A 15 6.27 -0.37 10.87
N ILE A 16 5.13 -0.07 10.25
CA ILE A 16 5.07 0.78 9.06
C ILE A 16 5.55 2.19 9.38
N GLY A 17 5.07 2.78 10.48
CA GLY A 17 5.48 4.11 10.92
C GLY A 17 6.98 4.19 11.22
N LEU A 18 7.51 3.20 11.94
CA LEU A 18 8.94 3.12 12.26
C LEU A 18 9.80 2.98 11.01
N SER A 19 9.42 2.11 10.07
CA SER A 19 10.16 1.94 8.82
C SER A 19 10.15 3.20 7.96
N ALA A 20 9.02 3.92 7.90
CA ALA A 20 8.92 5.19 7.19
C ALA A 20 9.77 6.29 7.86
N ALA A 21 9.79 6.34 9.19
CA ALA A 21 10.61 7.27 9.95
C ALA A 21 12.11 6.98 9.77
N LEU A 22 12.52 5.71 9.81
CA LEU A 22 13.89 5.31 9.56
C LEU A 22 14.35 5.68 8.14
N LEU A 23 13.51 5.45 7.13
CA LEU A 23 13.83 5.85 5.76
C LEU A 23 14.03 7.37 5.65
N LEU A 24 13.16 8.14 6.30
CA LEU A 24 13.27 9.59 6.31
C LEU A 24 14.54 10.05 7.03
N TRP A 25 14.86 9.43 8.17
CA TRP A 25 16.02 9.80 8.98
C TRP A 25 17.34 9.43 8.31
N LEU A 26 17.44 8.21 7.74
CA LEU A 26 18.68 7.71 7.14
C LEU A 26 18.92 8.27 5.73
N ASN A 27 17.87 8.39 4.92
CA ASN A 27 17.98 8.78 3.52
C ASN A 27 17.41 10.18 3.21
N GLY A 28 16.76 10.85 4.18
CA GLY A 28 16.09 12.12 3.95
C GLY A 28 14.92 12.04 2.95
N ARG A 29 14.41 10.84 2.67
CA ARG A 29 13.42 10.58 1.62
C ARG A 29 12.11 10.03 2.18
N ILE A 30 10.99 10.44 1.57
CA ILE A 30 9.66 10.01 1.97
C ILE A 30 9.34 8.66 1.33
N ALA A 31 8.81 7.71 2.12
CA ALA A 31 8.40 6.37 1.68
C ALA A 31 7.12 6.43 0.82
N GLY A 32 7.22 6.98 -0.40
CA GLY A 32 6.11 7.01 -1.36
C GLY A 32 6.30 5.97 -2.45
N ILE A 33 5.70 4.79 -2.33
CA ILE A 33 5.92 3.64 -3.21
C ILE A 33 5.68 3.99 -4.68
N SER A 34 4.58 4.67 -5.01
CA SER A 34 4.28 5.05 -6.40
C SER A 34 5.29 6.05 -6.96
N GLY A 35 5.77 6.99 -6.14
CA GLY A 35 6.80 7.94 -6.51
C GLY A 35 8.16 7.28 -6.75
N ILE A 36 8.54 6.34 -5.87
CA ILE A 36 9.78 5.57 -5.99
C ILE A 36 9.73 4.67 -7.24
N ALA A 37 8.62 3.96 -7.47
CA ALA A 37 8.44 3.10 -8.64
C ALA A 37 8.47 3.90 -9.95
N ARG A 38 7.76 5.04 -10.01
CA ARG A 38 7.79 5.92 -11.18
C ARG A 38 9.19 6.43 -11.47
N GLN A 39 9.90 6.88 -10.45
CA GLN A 39 11.26 7.40 -10.60
C GLN A 39 12.30 6.30 -10.88
N LEU A 40 12.00 5.03 -10.59
CA LEU A 40 12.85 3.92 -11.01
C LEU A 40 12.79 3.72 -12.52
N ILE A 41 11.61 3.95 -13.13
CA ILE A 41 11.39 3.74 -14.57
C ILE A 41 11.83 4.96 -15.38
N TRP A 42 11.47 6.16 -14.94
CA TRP A 42 11.68 7.41 -15.69
C TRP A 42 12.64 8.40 -15.02
N GLY A 43 13.24 8.04 -13.88
CA GLY A 43 14.12 8.93 -13.13
C GLY A 43 15.60 8.77 -13.50
N GLU A 44 16.42 9.55 -12.80
CA GLU A 44 17.87 9.49 -12.97
C GLU A 44 18.45 8.14 -12.53
N ARG A 45 19.31 7.57 -13.38
CA ARG A 45 19.97 6.27 -13.13
C ARG A 45 20.86 6.26 -11.89
N ARG A 46 21.36 7.40 -11.46
CA ARG A 46 22.19 7.54 -10.27
C ARG A 46 21.49 7.07 -9.01
N ASP A 47 20.20 7.33 -8.91
CA ASP A 47 19.37 6.99 -7.75
C ASP A 47 18.64 5.62 -7.91
N ALA A 48 18.78 4.94 -9.03
CA ALA A 48 18.11 3.69 -9.32
C ALA A 48 18.44 2.56 -8.33
N PRO A 49 19.71 2.37 -7.88
CA PRO A 49 20.04 1.24 -7.00
C PRO A 49 19.30 1.26 -5.66
N TRP A 50 19.21 2.41 -4.98
CA TRP A 50 18.51 2.47 -3.71
C TRP A 50 16.99 2.30 -3.87
N ARG A 51 16.41 2.81 -4.99
CA ARG A 51 14.99 2.65 -5.31
C ARG A 51 14.64 1.20 -5.58
N ALA A 52 15.49 0.50 -6.36
CA ALA A 52 15.34 -0.92 -6.60
C ALA A 52 15.50 -1.71 -5.30
N ALA A 53 16.52 -1.42 -4.48
CA ALA A 53 16.72 -2.05 -3.18
C ALA A 53 15.51 -1.87 -2.25
N PHE A 54 14.90 -0.68 -2.23
CA PHE A 54 13.69 -0.41 -1.45
C PHE A 54 12.51 -1.27 -1.91
N LEU A 55 12.22 -1.31 -3.21
CA LEU A 55 11.11 -2.10 -3.75
C LEU A 55 11.34 -3.61 -3.58
N LEU A 56 12.57 -4.08 -3.82
CA LEU A 56 12.94 -5.48 -3.57
C LEU A 56 12.84 -5.84 -2.09
N GLY A 57 13.29 -4.95 -1.20
CA GLY A 57 13.14 -5.12 0.24
C GLY A 57 11.69 -5.20 0.69
N LEU A 58 10.80 -4.42 0.08
CA LEU A 58 9.36 -4.47 0.36
C LEU A 58 8.77 -5.84 -0.04
N ILE A 59 9.11 -6.33 -1.24
CA ILE A 59 8.65 -7.63 -1.75
C ILE A 59 9.24 -8.76 -0.92
N ALA A 60 10.55 -8.74 -0.66
CA ALA A 60 11.23 -9.74 0.13
C ALA A 60 10.73 -9.80 1.58
N GLY A 61 10.50 -8.63 2.20
CA GLY A 61 9.93 -8.53 3.53
C GLY A 61 8.52 -9.12 3.61
N ALA A 62 7.66 -8.80 2.65
CA ALA A 62 6.32 -9.38 2.57
C ALA A 62 6.38 -10.90 2.38
N ALA A 63 7.25 -11.40 1.50
CA ALA A 63 7.43 -12.83 1.27
C ALA A 63 7.97 -13.54 2.51
N ALA A 64 8.93 -12.94 3.21
CA ALA A 64 9.49 -13.48 4.44
C ALA A 64 8.44 -13.54 5.56
N CYS A 65 7.66 -12.48 5.76
CA CYS A 65 6.56 -12.48 6.74
C CYS A 65 5.52 -13.54 6.42
N TYR A 66 5.18 -13.70 5.14
CA TYR A 66 4.24 -14.74 4.69
C TYR A 66 4.77 -16.15 4.95
N ALA A 67 6.04 -16.41 4.62
CA ALA A 67 6.68 -17.70 4.88
C ALA A 67 6.74 -18.01 6.38
N LEU A 68 7.12 -17.01 7.19
CA LEU A 68 7.20 -17.15 8.65
C LEU A 68 5.81 -17.41 9.28
N ALA A 69 4.77 -16.70 8.84
CA ALA A 69 3.41 -16.91 9.32
C ALA A 69 2.93 -18.36 9.05
N ARG A 70 3.27 -18.91 7.88
CA ARG A 70 2.96 -20.30 7.54
C ARG A 70 3.72 -21.31 8.39
N THR A 71 5.00 -21.09 8.64
CA THR A 71 5.83 -22.00 9.45
C THR A 71 5.43 -22.00 10.93
N LEU A 72 4.98 -20.86 11.44
CA LEU A 72 4.49 -20.73 12.83
C LEU A 72 3.04 -21.18 13.01
N GLY A 73 2.38 -21.71 11.97
CA GLY A 73 1.01 -22.19 12.05
C GLY A 73 -0.05 -21.09 12.13
N HIS A 74 0.34 -19.84 11.97
CA HIS A 74 -0.56 -18.67 11.94
C HIS A 74 -0.95 -18.28 10.51
N ALA A 75 -1.41 -19.26 9.73
CA ALA A 75 -1.86 -19.05 8.35
C ALA A 75 -2.98 -17.98 8.23
N ASP A 76 -3.73 -17.76 9.29
CA ASP A 76 -4.80 -16.76 9.37
C ASP A 76 -4.29 -15.32 9.30
N LEU A 77 -3.02 -15.08 9.64
CA LEU A 77 -2.37 -13.78 9.53
C LEU A 77 -1.88 -13.48 8.10
N ALA A 78 -1.81 -14.49 7.25
CA ALA A 78 -1.42 -14.34 5.88
C ALA A 78 -2.58 -13.80 5.04
N PRO A 79 -2.38 -12.77 4.20
CA PRO A 79 -3.43 -12.29 3.30
C PRO A 79 -3.88 -13.43 2.40
N GLN A 80 -5.14 -13.83 2.54
CA GLN A 80 -5.71 -14.84 1.67
C GLN A 80 -5.95 -14.24 0.28
N ALA A 81 -5.40 -14.85 -0.76
CA ALA A 81 -5.69 -14.45 -2.12
C ALA A 81 -7.19 -14.64 -2.36
N ARG A 82 -7.88 -13.56 -2.68
CA ARG A 82 -9.29 -13.63 -3.10
C ARG A 82 -9.35 -14.32 -4.45
N THR A 83 -9.68 -15.60 -4.44
CA THR A 83 -9.96 -16.39 -5.63
C THR A 83 -11.42 -16.18 -5.98
N GLY A 84 -11.72 -15.50 -7.05
CA GLY A 84 -13.12 -15.28 -7.48
C GLY A 84 -13.30 -14.05 -8.36
N PHE A 85 -12.28 -13.21 -8.46
CA PHE A 85 -12.34 -12.06 -9.37
C PHE A 85 -11.82 -12.44 -10.77
N PRO A 86 -12.52 -12.04 -11.84
CA PRO A 86 -12.02 -12.22 -13.20
C PRO A 86 -10.66 -11.52 -13.37
N PRO A 87 -9.65 -12.16 -13.99
CA PRO A 87 -8.34 -11.55 -14.20
C PRO A 87 -8.41 -10.21 -14.93
N ALA A 88 -9.34 -10.06 -15.85
CA ALA A 88 -9.58 -8.81 -16.57
C ALA A 88 -9.96 -7.66 -15.63
N LEU A 89 -10.80 -7.92 -14.61
CA LEU A 89 -11.18 -6.92 -13.61
C LEU A 89 -9.98 -6.48 -12.77
N LEU A 90 -9.11 -7.43 -12.41
CA LEU A 90 -7.89 -7.13 -11.65
C LEU A 90 -6.90 -6.27 -12.45
N ILE A 91 -6.74 -6.58 -13.74
CA ILE A 91 -5.89 -5.79 -14.64
C ILE A 91 -6.45 -4.37 -14.76
N PHE A 92 -7.76 -4.24 -15.02
CA PHE A 92 -8.40 -2.93 -15.14
C PHE A 92 -8.31 -2.12 -13.85
N ALA A 93 -8.57 -2.73 -12.70
CA ALA A 93 -8.44 -2.09 -11.39
C ALA A 93 -7.00 -1.64 -11.12
N GLY A 94 -6.01 -2.47 -11.47
CA GLY A 94 -4.59 -2.11 -11.34
C GLY A 94 -4.19 -0.93 -12.20
N LEU A 95 -4.63 -0.89 -13.45
CA LEU A 95 -4.39 0.23 -14.38
C LEU A 95 -5.07 1.52 -13.89
N ALA A 96 -6.33 1.43 -13.47
CA ALA A 96 -7.07 2.58 -12.94
C ALA A 96 -6.41 3.14 -11.66
N THR A 97 -6.00 2.27 -10.75
CA THR A 97 -5.28 2.66 -9.53
C THR A 97 -3.92 3.27 -9.85
N GLY A 98 -3.16 2.68 -10.77
CA GLY A 98 -1.87 3.19 -11.21
C GLY A 98 -1.99 4.59 -11.83
N TYR A 99 -2.96 4.78 -12.71
CA TYR A 99 -3.25 6.06 -13.33
C TYR A 99 -3.71 7.11 -12.30
N GLY A 100 -4.63 6.73 -11.41
CA GLY A 100 -5.12 7.61 -10.34
C GLY A 100 -4.01 8.07 -9.39
N THR A 101 -3.12 7.17 -8.99
CA THR A 101 -1.97 7.53 -8.13
C THR A 101 -0.94 8.42 -8.83
N ALA A 102 -0.80 8.29 -10.16
CA ALA A 102 0.04 9.18 -10.96
C ALA A 102 -0.54 10.60 -11.01
N LEU A 103 -1.85 10.74 -11.23
CA LEU A 103 -2.54 12.04 -11.22
C LEU A 103 -2.52 12.70 -9.82
N ALA A 104 -2.74 11.92 -8.78
CA ALA A 104 -2.74 12.41 -7.40
C ALA A 104 -1.32 12.78 -6.89
N HIS A 105 -0.27 12.50 -7.66
CA HIS A 105 1.14 12.68 -7.27
C HIS A 105 1.52 11.90 -6.01
N GLY A 106 0.85 10.79 -5.73
CA GLY A 106 1.13 9.93 -4.58
C GLY A 106 0.09 8.85 -4.40
N CYS A 107 0.49 7.77 -3.74
CA CYS A 107 -0.41 6.69 -3.35
C CYS A 107 -0.77 6.79 -1.86
N THR A 108 -1.55 5.84 -1.35
CA THR A 108 -1.98 5.80 0.05
C THR A 108 -0.81 5.81 1.03
N SER A 109 0.34 5.20 0.71
CA SER A 109 1.52 5.25 1.59
C SER A 109 2.15 6.64 1.68
N GLY A 110 2.17 7.39 0.58
CA GLY A 110 2.69 8.76 0.56
C GLY A 110 1.76 9.75 1.26
N HIS A 111 0.47 9.71 0.95
CA HIS A 111 -0.52 10.62 1.53
C HIS A 111 -1.03 10.14 2.89
N GLY A 112 -1.45 8.88 3.00
CA GLY A 112 -2.09 8.35 4.20
C GLY A 112 -1.13 8.09 5.36
N VAL A 113 0.11 7.68 5.10
CA VAL A 113 1.10 7.45 6.15
C VAL A 113 1.98 8.69 6.34
N CYS A 114 2.84 8.99 5.37
CA CYS A 114 3.83 10.06 5.53
C CYS A 114 3.21 11.46 5.50
N GLY A 115 2.18 11.67 4.68
CA GLY A 115 1.53 12.97 4.53
C GLY A 115 0.69 13.37 5.74
N LEU A 116 -0.09 12.42 6.30
CA LEU A 116 -0.87 12.64 7.53
C LEU A 116 0.04 12.82 8.74
N ALA A 117 1.11 12.03 8.86
CA ALA A 117 2.09 12.19 9.93
C ALA A 117 2.75 13.58 9.95
N ARG A 118 2.78 14.28 8.80
CA ARG A 118 3.29 15.65 8.66
C ARG A 118 2.18 16.71 8.74
N PHE A 119 0.96 16.35 9.10
CA PHE A 119 -0.21 17.24 9.17
C PHE A 119 -0.48 18.02 7.87
N SER A 120 -0.19 17.42 6.71
CA SER A 120 -0.42 18.04 5.42
C SER A 120 -1.91 18.06 5.08
N ARG A 121 -2.51 19.26 4.94
CA ARG A 121 -3.93 19.44 4.56
C ARG A 121 -4.23 18.80 3.20
N ARG A 122 -3.32 18.90 2.23
CA ARG A 122 -3.44 18.28 0.93
C ARG A 122 -3.52 16.75 1.04
N SER A 123 -2.68 16.16 1.90
CA SER A 123 -2.67 14.72 2.12
C SER A 123 -3.91 14.25 2.87
N ALA A 124 -4.42 15.03 3.81
CA ALA A 124 -5.67 14.73 4.50
C ALA A 124 -6.86 14.67 3.52
N LEU A 125 -6.98 15.66 2.64
CA LEU A 125 -8.01 15.68 1.59
C LEU A 125 -7.84 14.50 0.63
N ALA A 126 -6.64 14.21 0.15
CA ALA A 126 -6.38 13.08 -0.74
C ALA A 126 -6.77 11.74 -0.07
N THR A 127 -6.41 11.56 1.20
CA THR A 127 -6.75 10.35 1.96
C THR A 127 -8.26 10.23 2.17
N ALA A 128 -8.95 11.33 2.48
CA ALA A 128 -10.42 11.34 2.60
C ALA A 128 -11.09 10.93 1.28
N VAL A 129 -10.65 11.48 0.15
CA VAL A 129 -11.15 11.11 -1.18
C VAL A 129 -10.90 9.63 -1.49
N PHE A 130 -9.71 9.10 -1.17
CA PHE A 130 -9.41 7.67 -1.34
C PHE A 130 -10.35 6.77 -0.53
N LEU A 131 -10.57 7.11 0.74
CA LEU A 131 -11.47 6.34 1.60
C LEU A 131 -12.91 6.39 1.12
N LEU A 132 -13.42 7.57 0.77
CA LEU A 132 -14.78 7.72 0.27
C LEU A 132 -14.99 6.95 -1.05
N THR A 133 -14.06 7.10 -2.01
CA THR A 133 -14.16 6.35 -3.27
C THR A 133 -14.04 4.85 -3.05
N ALA A 134 -13.18 4.39 -2.14
CA ALA A 134 -13.07 2.97 -1.81
C ALA A 134 -14.37 2.41 -1.22
N ILE A 135 -15.01 3.14 -0.30
CA ILE A 135 -16.30 2.76 0.29
C ILE A 135 -17.38 2.68 -0.79
N VAL A 136 -17.53 3.73 -1.61
CA VAL A 136 -18.51 3.79 -2.68
C VAL A 136 -18.31 2.66 -3.70
N THR A 137 -17.06 2.47 -4.16
CA THR A 137 -16.72 1.42 -5.12
C THR A 137 -16.99 0.03 -4.56
N THR A 138 -16.60 -0.22 -3.30
CA THR A 138 -16.85 -1.51 -2.65
C THR A 138 -18.33 -1.78 -2.48
N PHE A 139 -19.10 -0.77 -2.09
CA PHE A 139 -20.55 -0.87 -1.99
C PHE A 139 -21.18 -1.24 -3.34
N PHE A 140 -20.77 -0.52 -4.40
CA PHE A 140 -21.29 -0.75 -5.75
C PHE A 140 -20.95 -2.15 -6.27
N VAL A 141 -19.70 -2.57 -6.13
CA VAL A 141 -19.22 -3.89 -6.60
C VAL A 141 -19.94 -5.03 -5.87
N ARG A 142 -20.14 -4.89 -4.56
CA ARG A 142 -20.78 -5.94 -3.77
C ARG A 142 -22.30 -6.01 -3.98
N HIS A 143 -22.99 -4.86 -4.05
CA HIS A 143 -24.45 -4.81 -4.06
C HIS A 143 -25.04 -4.76 -5.47
N VAL A 144 -24.34 -4.18 -6.44
CA VAL A 144 -24.84 -4.05 -7.81
C VAL A 144 -24.29 -5.16 -8.71
N LEU A 145 -22.99 -5.47 -8.59
CA LEU A 145 -22.34 -6.50 -9.42
C LEU A 145 -22.36 -7.89 -8.77
N GLY A 146 -22.78 -8.02 -7.50
CA GLY A 146 -22.88 -9.30 -6.79
C GLY A 146 -21.56 -10.04 -6.63
N LEU A 147 -20.42 -9.38 -6.80
CA LEU A 147 -19.08 -9.96 -6.68
C LEU A 147 -18.69 -9.97 -5.19
N GLN A 148 -18.72 -11.16 -4.58
CA GLN A 148 -18.30 -11.38 -3.17
C GLN A 148 -16.88 -11.93 -3.10
#